data_12b129ecd770084c2955841b72df6041
#
_entry.id   12b129ecd770084c2955841b72df6041
#
_cell.length_a   1.000
_cell.length_b   1.000
_cell.length_c   1.000
_cell.angle_alpha   90.00
_cell.angle_beta   90.00
_cell.angle_gamma   90.00
#
_symmetry.space_group_name_H-M   'P 1'
#
loop_
_entity.id
_entity.type
_entity.pdbx_description
1 polymer ?
#
loop_
_entity_poly.entity_id
_entity_poly.type
_entity_poly.pdbx_seq_one_letter_code
_entity_poly.pdbx_strand_id
1 'polypeptide(L)'
;LEAPTNLDEWTAFLTEMSQSDFDGNGEQDTYGILAPDNTAELDAIFNQSFGVSATWLEDENGEWIHSRVSDAERDKLAYYQMLYAEGILDPEYVTSNWEVKEDKFYSGRVAVIMGTAGPVVEIYKTKMAEANPGADLALLDPPDGLEAVNVAKEDRGYAIHAMSENKEAAFAVLDFLASPEGQFIDRMGVEGEHYTRNGDTFEVLPAMGGWYPRFWTANPDYWTPPVPLLSDVAQGSLEQGAEYFVADNAFVWPADLAPSVDAAEQYYRTSVFRFVSGEWSMDQWDQYVDGWYAAGGQAMTDHARTVLP
;
A
#
# COMPACT_ATOMS: atom_id res chain seq x y z
N LEU A 1 10.92 -19.36 10.10
CA LEU A 1 9.55 -19.70 9.71
C LEU A 1 9.49 -19.81 8.19
N GLU A 2 8.63 -20.66 7.67
CA GLU A 2 8.32 -20.71 6.25
C GLU A 2 7.35 -19.56 5.90
N ALA A 3 7.47 -18.99 4.71
CA ALA A 3 6.55 -17.96 4.24
C ALA A 3 5.14 -18.56 4.10
N PRO A 4 4.09 -17.85 4.56
CA PRO A 4 2.71 -18.35 4.47
C PRO A 4 2.24 -18.29 3.00
N THR A 5 1.41 -19.29 2.62
CA THR A 5 0.94 -19.43 1.22
C THR A 5 -0.57 -19.29 1.08
N ASN A 6 -1.33 -19.39 2.15
CA ASN A 6 -2.80 -19.27 2.17
C ASN A 6 -3.27 -18.51 3.42
N LEU A 7 -4.55 -18.17 3.48
CA LEU A 7 -5.08 -17.33 4.55
C LEU A 7 -4.91 -17.95 5.96
N ASP A 8 -5.07 -19.26 6.09
CA ASP A 8 -4.89 -19.93 7.39
C ASP A 8 -3.43 -19.90 7.84
N GLU A 9 -2.50 -20.11 6.93
CA GLU A 9 -1.07 -20.01 7.20
C GLU A 9 -0.64 -18.56 7.49
N TRP A 10 -1.22 -17.58 6.79
CA TRP A 10 -1.02 -16.17 7.11
C TRP A 10 -1.49 -15.83 8.52
N THR A 11 -2.67 -16.32 8.91
CA THR A 11 -3.18 -16.13 10.27
C THR A 11 -2.27 -16.76 11.31
N ALA A 12 -1.83 -18.00 11.08
CA ALA A 12 -0.90 -18.69 11.97
C ALA A 12 0.45 -17.98 12.06
N PHE A 13 1.00 -17.56 10.92
CA PHE A 13 2.25 -16.81 10.84
C PHE A 13 2.17 -15.49 11.61
N LEU A 14 1.15 -14.65 11.37
CA LEU A 14 0.97 -13.38 12.06
C LEU A 14 0.76 -13.59 13.58
N THR A 15 0.05 -14.65 13.97
CA THR A 15 -0.13 -15.03 15.39
C THR A 15 1.20 -15.38 16.04
N GLU A 16 2.02 -16.22 15.39
CA GLU A 16 3.34 -16.59 15.92
C GLU A 16 4.25 -15.36 16.01
N MET A 17 4.21 -14.47 15.02
CA MET A 17 4.96 -13.22 15.04
C MET A 17 4.55 -12.33 16.22
N SER A 18 3.25 -12.18 16.49
CA SER A 18 2.75 -11.36 17.61
C SER A 18 3.10 -11.92 19.00
N GLN A 19 3.51 -13.19 19.08
CA GLN A 19 3.93 -13.86 20.30
C GLN A 19 5.45 -13.92 20.48
N SER A 20 6.20 -13.40 19.52
CA SER A 20 7.65 -13.42 19.50
C SER A 20 8.22 -12.11 20.07
N ASP A 21 9.41 -12.18 20.64
CA ASP A 21 10.17 -11.04 21.14
C ASP A 21 11.32 -10.77 20.17
N PHE A 22 11.03 -10.00 19.11
CA PHE A 22 12.03 -9.73 18.06
C PHE A 22 12.99 -8.59 18.41
N ASP A 23 12.62 -7.71 19.32
CA ASP A 23 13.50 -6.64 19.77
C ASP A 23 14.35 -7.06 20.98
N GLY A 24 14.07 -8.23 21.56
CA GLY A 24 14.86 -8.85 22.64
C GLY A 24 14.73 -8.13 23.99
N ASN A 25 13.65 -7.36 24.19
CA ASN A 25 13.44 -6.60 25.42
C ASN A 25 12.87 -7.43 26.58
N GLY A 26 12.39 -8.66 26.29
CA GLY A 26 11.79 -9.58 27.27
C GLY A 26 10.32 -9.28 27.57
N GLU A 27 9.71 -8.39 26.84
CA GLU A 27 8.29 -8.04 26.92
C GLU A 27 7.52 -8.61 25.71
N GLN A 28 6.23 -8.80 25.84
CA GLN A 28 5.39 -9.30 24.76
C GLN A 28 4.61 -8.11 24.16
N ASP A 29 5.34 -7.27 23.42
CA ASP A 29 4.85 -6.04 22.82
C ASP A 29 5.10 -5.99 21.30
N THR A 30 5.32 -7.16 20.70
CA THR A 30 5.42 -7.35 19.25
C THR A 30 4.04 -7.61 18.65
N TYR A 31 3.78 -7.06 17.48
CA TYR A 31 2.55 -7.27 16.71
C TYR A 31 2.87 -7.98 15.40
N GLY A 32 1.93 -8.78 14.92
CA GLY A 32 2.07 -9.50 13.66
C GLY A 32 2.08 -8.54 12.46
N ILE A 33 1.18 -7.56 12.46
CA ILE A 33 1.04 -6.59 11.36
C ILE A 33 0.60 -5.21 11.85
N LEU A 34 1.06 -4.17 11.15
CA LEU A 34 0.58 -2.80 11.28
C LEU A 34 0.27 -2.23 9.90
N ALA A 35 -0.92 -1.68 9.76
CA ALA A 35 -1.40 -0.99 8.56
C ALA A 35 -2.02 0.36 8.98
N PRO A 36 -1.33 1.48 8.84
CA PRO A 36 -1.86 2.78 9.20
C PRO A 36 -2.96 3.25 8.25
N ASP A 37 -3.63 4.32 8.65
CA ASP A 37 -4.68 4.98 7.88
C ASP A 37 -5.86 4.06 7.53
N ASN A 38 -6.49 3.52 8.57
CA ASN A 38 -7.61 2.60 8.47
C ASN A 38 -7.17 1.19 7.99
N THR A 39 -7.81 0.59 6.98
CA THR A 39 -7.53 -0.80 6.54
C THR A 39 -6.91 -0.89 5.16
N ALA A 40 -6.63 0.23 4.50
CA ALA A 40 -6.22 0.24 3.09
C ALA A 40 -4.99 -0.64 2.79
N GLU A 41 -4.02 -0.70 3.71
CA GLU A 41 -2.85 -1.56 3.55
C GLU A 41 -3.17 -3.04 3.82
N LEU A 42 -4.08 -3.35 4.75
CA LEU A 42 -4.58 -4.72 4.95
C LEU A 42 -5.39 -5.16 3.72
N ASP A 43 -6.20 -4.26 3.18
CA ASP A 43 -7.02 -4.51 2.00
C ASP A 43 -6.17 -4.92 0.80
N ALA A 44 -5.00 -4.31 0.63
CA ALA A 44 -4.06 -4.67 -0.44
C ALA A 44 -3.52 -6.11 -0.31
N ILE A 45 -3.50 -6.66 0.90
CA ILE A 45 -3.04 -8.04 1.15
C ILE A 45 -4.21 -9.03 1.07
N PHE A 46 -5.36 -8.70 1.70
CA PHE A 46 -6.38 -9.69 2.02
C PHE A 46 -7.68 -9.56 1.20
N ASN A 47 -7.91 -8.48 0.45
CA ASN A 47 -9.16 -8.28 -0.30
C ASN A 47 -9.57 -9.50 -1.14
N GLN A 48 -8.63 -10.03 -1.90
CA GLN A 48 -8.93 -11.14 -2.82
C GLN A 48 -9.27 -12.44 -2.09
N SER A 49 -8.68 -12.69 -0.92
CA SER A 49 -8.97 -13.88 -0.10
C SER A 49 -10.43 -13.91 0.37
N PHE A 50 -11.08 -12.75 0.42
CA PHE A 50 -12.50 -12.62 0.77
C PHE A 50 -13.41 -12.37 -0.45
N GLY A 51 -12.85 -12.27 -1.65
CA GLY A 51 -13.63 -12.00 -2.87
C GLY A 51 -13.90 -10.51 -3.13
N VAL A 52 -13.22 -9.60 -2.42
CA VAL A 52 -13.22 -8.16 -2.74
C VAL A 52 -12.25 -7.94 -3.90
N SER A 53 -12.70 -8.26 -5.11
CA SER A 53 -11.85 -8.29 -6.30
C SER A 53 -11.76 -6.96 -7.06
N ALA A 54 -12.61 -6.00 -6.75
CA ALA A 54 -12.65 -4.68 -7.36
C ALA A 54 -13.46 -3.70 -6.49
N THR A 55 -13.42 -2.41 -6.81
CA THR A 55 -14.26 -1.38 -6.18
C THR A 55 -15.75 -1.67 -6.37
N TRP A 56 -16.15 -2.16 -7.54
CA TRP A 56 -17.52 -2.53 -7.86
C TRP A 56 -17.60 -4.03 -8.14
N LEU A 57 -18.57 -4.69 -7.51
CA LEU A 57 -18.85 -6.11 -7.66
C LEU A 57 -20.24 -6.29 -8.25
N GLU A 58 -20.48 -7.40 -8.94
CA GLU A 58 -21.83 -7.82 -9.30
C GLU A 58 -22.44 -8.63 -8.14
N ASP A 59 -23.67 -8.31 -7.78
CA ASP A 59 -24.45 -9.12 -6.84
C ASP A 59 -24.98 -10.41 -7.51
N GLU A 60 -25.73 -11.21 -6.77
CA GLU A 60 -26.33 -12.45 -7.25
C GLU A 60 -27.32 -12.27 -8.45
N ASN A 61 -27.78 -11.05 -8.68
CA ASN A 61 -28.70 -10.69 -9.78
C ASN A 61 -27.95 -10.07 -10.98
N GLY A 62 -26.62 -9.92 -10.89
CA GLY A 62 -25.80 -9.24 -11.88
C GLY A 62 -25.91 -7.71 -11.83
N GLU A 63 -26.33 -7.16 -10.68
CA GLU A 63 -26.40 -5.72 -10.47
C GLU A 63 -25.15 -5.21 -9.77
N TRP A 64 -24.62 -4.06 -10.24
CA TRP A 64 -23.45 -3.46 -9.62
C TRP A 64 -23.73 -2.95 -8.21
N ILE A 65 -22.90 -3.39 -7.27
CA ILE A 65 -22.84 -2.91 -5.89
C ILE A 65 -21.41 -2.48 -5.56
N HIS A 66 -21.27 -1.51 -4.68
CA HIS A 66 -19.93 -1.15 -4.18
C HIS A 66 -19.42 -2.26 -3.26
N SER A 67 -18.15 -2.66 -3.40
CA SER A 67 -17.53 -3.73 -2.58
C SER A 67 -17.73 -3.50 -1.08
N ARG A 68 -17.69 -2.27 -0.61
CA ARG A 68 -17.86 -1.87 0.81
C ARG A 68 -19.19 -2.27 1.45
N VAL A 69 -20.19 -2.65 0.68
CA VAL A 69 -21.50 -3.12 1.18
C VAL A 69 -21.78 -4.57 0.83
N SER A 70 -20.80 -5.28 0.33
CA SER A 70 -20.88 -6.70 -0.02
C SER A 70 -20.71 -7.61 1.19
N ASP A 71 -21.20 -8.85 1.09
CA ASP A 71 -20.91 -9.89 2.09
C ASP A 71 -19.41 -10.20 2.19
N ALA A 72 -18.68 -10.08 1.07
CA ALA A 72 -17.22 -10.21 1.01
C ALA A 72 -16.52 -9.22 1.95
N GLU A 73 -16.95 -7.96 1.94
CA GLU A 73 -16.44 -6.93 2.83
C GLU A 73 -16.76 -7.22 4.30
N ARG A 74 -17.99 -7.68 4.58
CA ARG A 74 -18.38 -8.07 5.94
C ARG A 74 -17.46 -9.16 6.49
N ASP A 75 -17.23 -10.21 5.72
CA ASP A 75 -16.44 -11.36 6.14
C ASP A 75 -14.96 -10.95 6.32
N LYS A 76 -14.45 -10.07 5.46
CA LYS A 76 -13.11 -9.47 5.61
C LYS A 76 -13.00 -8.63 6.89
N LEU A 77 -13.98 -7.77 7.17
CA LEU A 77 -13.96 -6.95 8.40
C LEU A 77 -14.10 -7.81 9.66
N ALA A 78 -14.81 -8.95 9.61
CA ALA A 78 -14.83 -9.92 10.68
C ALA A 78 -13.45 -10.53 10.94
N TYR A 79 -12.71 -10.81 9.89
CA TYR A 79 -11.30 -11.26 10.01
C TYR A 79 -10.41 -10.18 10.64
N TYR A 80 -10.52 -8.92 10.21
CA TYR A 80 -9.74 -7.82 10.81
C TYR A 80 -10.12 -7.58 12.28
N GLN A 81 -11.40 -7.73 12.63
CA GLN A 81 -11.86 -7.67 14.03
C GLN A 81 -11.20 -8.76 14.86
N MET A 82 -11.07 -9.97 14.33
CA MET A 82 -10.37 -11.07 14.99
C MET A 82 -8.89 -10.75 15.17
N LEU A 83 -8.18 -10.28 14.13
CA LEU A 83 -6.77 -9.89 14.24
C LEU A 83 -6.55 -8.81 15.31
N TYR A 84 -7.46 -7.86 15.40
CA TYR A 84 -7.41 -6.79 16.41
C TYR A 84 -7.68 -7.33 17.82
N ALA A 85 -8.73 -8.13 17.99
CA ALA A 85 -9.14 -8.67 19.29
C ALA A 85 -8.10 -9.62 19.89
N GLU A 86 -7.36 -10.34 19.07
CA GLU A 86 -6.29 -11.26 19.49
C GLU A 86 -4.92 -10.56 19.64
N GLY A 87 -4.84 -9.25 19.41
CA GLY A 87 -3.59 -8.50 19.52
C GLY A 87 -2.57 -8.82 18.43
N ILE A 88 -3.02 -9.36 17.29
CA ILE A 88 -2.19 -9.63 16.11
C ILE A 88 -1.99 -8.34 15.31
N LEU A 89 -3.07 -7.59 15.08
CA LEU A 89 -3.02 -6.24 14.52
C LEU A 89 -2.66 -5.24 15.61
N ASP A 90 -1.67 -4.39 15.36
CA ASP A 90 -1.27 -3.33 16.27
C ASP A 90 -2.47 -2.41 16.60
N PRO A 91 -2.85 -2.25 17.87
CA PRO A 91 -4.03 -1.47 18.26
C PRO A 91 -3.91 0.03 17.95
N GLU A 92 -2.70 0.53 17.75
CA GLU A 92 -2.45 1.92 17.36
C GLU A 92 -2.59 2.15 15.84
N TYR A 93 -3.02 1.14 15.05
CA TYR A 93 -3.12 1.24 13.60
C TYR A 93 -3.91 2.47 13.11
N VAL A 94 -4.96 2.87 13.85
CA VAL A 94 -5.81 4.02 13.48
C VAL A 94 -5.12 5.37 13.68
N THR A 95 -4.23 5.45 14.67
CA THR A 95 -3.52 6.68 15.03
C THR A 95 -2.10 6.72 14.47
N SER A 96 -1.62 5.60 13.97
CA SER A 96 -0.31 5.49 13.34
C SER A 96 -0.30 6.15 11.97
N ASN A 97 0.82 6.75 11.64
CA ASN A 97 1.15 7.20 10.30
C ASN A 97 2.28 6.31 9.73
N TRP A 98 2.69 6.58 8.50
CA TRP A 98 3.75 5.81 7.86
C TRP A 98 5.08 5.86 8.62
N GLU A 99 5.44 6.98 9.26
CA GLU A 99 6.68 7.12 10.04
C GLU A 99 6.66 6.19 11.26
N VAL A 100 5.56 6.18 12.02
CA VAL A 100 5.38 5.30 13.18
C VAL A 100 5.41 3.83 12.78
N LYS A 101 4.75 3.47 11.66
CA LYS A 101 4.79 2.11 11.11
C LYS A 101 6.21 1.66 10.82
N GLU A 102 6.97 2.48 10.12
CA GLU A 102 8.34 2.18 9.75
C GLU A 102 9.25 2.05 10.98
N ASP A 103 9.13 2.96 11.95
CA ASP A 103 9.93 2.90 13.18
C ASP A 103 9.65 1.62 14.00
N LYS A 104 8.39 1.21 14.10
CA LYS A 104 8.01 -0.06 14.76
C LYS A 104 8.56 -1.27 14.00
N PHE A 105 8.53 -1.24 12.67
CA PHE A 105 9.07 -2.30 11.84
C PHE A 105 10.59 -2.41 11.97
N TYR A 106 11.32 -1.29 11.89
CA TYR A 106 12.78 -1.29 12.02
C TYR A 106 13.25 -1.75 13.41
N SER A 107 12.50 -1.44 14.45
CA SER A 107 12.82 -1.86 15.82
C SER A 107 12.44 -3.31 16.15
N GLY A 108 11.74 -4.01 15.26
CA GLY A 108 11.28 -5.38 15.50
C GLY A 108 9.96 -5.49 16.27
N ARG A 109 9.28 -4.38 16.55
CA ARG A 109 7.98 -4.39 17.26
C ARG A 109 6.79 -4.74 16.37
N VAL A 110 6.97 -4.72 15.07
CA VAL A 110 6.00 -5.16 14.06
C VAL A 110 6.72 -6.05 13.06
N ALA A 111 6.16 -7.23 12.81
CA ALA A 111 6.79 -8.22 11.95
C ALA A 111 6.50 -7.99 10.46
N VAL A 112 5.29 -7.54 10.12
CA VAL A 112 4.85 -7.36 8.73
C VAL A 112 4.30 -5.95 8.52
N ILE A 113 4.72 -5.34 7.43
CA ILE A 113 4.15 -4.08 6.93
C ILE A 113 3.91 -4.16 5.42
N MET A 114 2.97 -3.39 4.94
CA MET A 114 2.83 -3.09 3.52
C MET A 114 3.76 -1.93 3.14
N GLY A 115 4.39 -2.01 1.97
CA GLY A 115 5.30 -0.98 1.49
C GLY A 115 5.21 -0.79 -0.03
N THR A 116 5.72 0.33 -0.50
CA THR A 116 5.84 0.60 -1.94
C THR A 116 7.04 -0.18 -2.51
N ALA A 117 6.84 -0.89 -3.59
CA ALA A 117 7.87 -1.70 -4.23
C ALA A 117 9.08 -0.88 -4.73
N GLY A 118 10.20 -1.54 -4.89
CA GLY A 118 11.42 -0.98 -5.47
C GLY A 118 12.21 -0.09 -4.50
N PRO A 119 12.47 1.19 -4.82
CA PRO A 119 13.35 2.05 -4.03
C PRO A 119 12.95 2.22 -2.55
N VAL A 120 11.67 2.10 -2.22
CA VAL A 120 11.21 2.16 -0.83
C VAL A 120 11.61 0.91 -0.06
N VAL A 121 11.52 -0.27 -0.69
CA VAL A 121 12.01 -1.54 -0.10
C VAL A 121 13.52 -1.49 0.13
N GLU A 122 14.27 -0.85 -0.77
CA GLU A 122 15.72 -0.64 -0.56
C GLU A 122 16.00 0.23 0.67
N ILE A 123 15.19 1.28 0.89
CA ILE A 123 15.29 2.12 2.08
C ILE A 123 14.95 1.30 3.34
N TYR A 124 13.91 0.48 3.30
CA TYR A 124 13.53 -0.40 4.42
C TYR A 124 14.67 -1.33 4.80
N LYS A 125 15.27 -1.99 3.81
CA LYS A 125 16.42 -2.87 4.03
C LYS A 125 17.59 -2.14 4.68
N THR A 126 17.93 -0.96 4.18
CA THR A 126 19.05 -0.15 4.69
C THR A 126 18.80 0.27 6.13
N LYS A 127 17.63 0.86 6.42
CA LYS A 127 17.28 1.33 7.75
C LYS A 127 17.10 0.20 8.76
N MET A 128 16.56 -0.94 8.34
CA MET A 128 16.46 -2.12 9.21
C MET A 128 17.84 -2.62 9.61
N ALA A 129 18.78 -2.71 8.68
CA ALA A 129 20.15 -3.14 8.98
C ALA A 129 20.88 -2.17 9.93
N GLU A 130 20.54 -0.87 9.90
CA GLU A 130 21.07 0.13 10.83
C GLU A 130 20.46 0.01 12.23
N ALA A 131 19.12 -0.15 12.31
CA ALA A 131 18.39 -0.18 13.57
C ALA A 131 18.50 -1.54 14.28
N ASN A 132 18.51 -2.62 13.53
CA ASN A 132 18.56 -4.00 14.05
C ASN A 132 19.60 -4.83 13.25
N PRO A 133 20.90 -4.70 13.58
CA PRO A 133 21.96 -5.44 12.90
C PRO A 133 21.78 -6.95 13.04
N GLY A 134 21.59 -7.63 11.92
CA GLY A 134 21.34 -9.06 11.83
C GLY A 134 19.90 -9.43 11.47
N ALA A 135 18.98 -8.47 11.47
CA ALA A 135 17.69 -8.63 10.82
C ALA A 135 17.86 -8.56 9.29
N ASP A 136 16.99 -9.29 8.59
CA ASP A 136 16.91 -9.27 7.13
C ASP A 136 15.47 -9.07 6.69
N LEU A 137 15.30 -8.54 5.48
CA LEU A 137 14.01 -8.24 4.89
C LEU A 137 13.62 -9.35 3.90
N ALA A 138 12.42 -9.88 4.06
CA ALA A 138 11.83 -10.85 3.13
C ALA A 138 10.53 -10.30 2.53
N LEU A 139 10.21 -10.73 1.32
CA LEU A 139 8.91 -10.51 0.70
C LEU A 139 7.98 -11.66 1.07
N LEU A 140 6.71 -11.34 1.26
CA LEU A 140 5.63 -12.30 1.44
C LEU A 140 4.65 -12.14 0.28
N ASP A 141 4.27 -13.25 -0.33
CA ASP A 141 3.22 -13.26 -1.34
C ASP A 141 1.84 -13.13 -0.70
N PRO A 142 0.85 -12.53 -1.40
CA PRO A 142 -0.51 -12.48 -0.89
C PRO A 142 -1.07 -13.90 -0.70
N PRO A 143 -2.04 -14.09 0.21
CA PRO A 143 -2.63 -15.40 0.44
C PRO A 143 -3.16 -16.05 -0.84
N ASP A 144 -2.93 -17.36 -0.97
CA ASP A 144 -3.35 -18.19 -2.11
C ASP A 144 -2.76 -17.76 -3.47
N GLY A 145 -1.74 -16.90 -3.48
CA GLY A 145 -1.20 -16.33 -4.73
C GLY A 145 -2.24 -15.52 -5.50
N LEU A 146 -3.24 -14.99 -4.80
CA LEU A 146 -4.32 -14.24 -5.42
C LEU A 146 -3.85 -12.84 -5.80
N GLU A 147 -4.20 -12.45 -7.01
CA GLU A 147 -3.93 -11.12 -7.53
C GLU A 147 -4.53 -10.05 -6.61
N ALA A 148 -3.73 -9.08 -6.21
CA ALA A 148 -4.21 -7.95 -5.42
C ALA A 148 -4.76 -6.87 -6.34
N VAL A 149 -5.92 -6.31 -6.03
CA VAL A 149 -6.40 -5.11 -6.72
C VAL A 149 -5.36 -4.01 -6.54
N ASN A 150 -4.75 -3.59 -7.64
CA ASN A 150 -3.77 -2.53 -7.56
C ASN A 150 -4.44 -1.20 -7.25
N VAL A 151 -4.37 -0.82 -6.00
CA VAL A 151 -4.67 0.52 -5.54
C VAL A 151 -3.68 1.53 -6.14
N ALA A 152 -2.54 1.04 -6.64
CA ALA A 152 -1.43 1.82 -7.13
C ALA A 152 -1.38 1.96 -8.66
N LYS A 153 -2.49 1.89 -9.36
CA LYS A 153 -2.57 2.69 -10.58
C LYS A 153 -2.64 4.14 -10.13
N GLU A 154 -1.50 4.57 -9.57
CA GLU A 154 -1.34 5.92 -9.13
C GLU A 154 -1.44 6.82 -10.35
N ASP A 155 -2.59 7.42 -10.55
CA ASP A 155 -2.79 8.52 -11.47
C ASP A 155 -2.06 9.77 -10.96
N ARG A 156 -0.77 9.58 -10.58
CA ARG A 156 0.09 10.67 -10.17
C ARG A 156 0.67 11.36 -11.39
N GLY A 157 0.68 12.67 -11.32
CA GLY A 157 1.29 13.51 -12.33
C GLY A 157 1.86 14.77 -11.72
N TYR A 158 2.79 15.37 -12.41
CA TYR A 158 3.28 16.69 -12.08
C TYR A 158 2.40 17.74 -12.74
N ALA A 159 1.96 18.73 -11.99
CA ALA A 159 1.18 19.84 -12.49
C ALA A 159 1.84 21.18 -12.14
N ILE A 160 1.80 22.12 -13.08
CA ILE A 160 2.24 23.49 -12.84
C ILE A 160 1.04 24.30 -12.40
N HIS A 161 1.11 24.88 -11.21
CA HIS A 161 0.01 25.65 -10.65
C HIS A 161 -0.38 26.83 -11.58
N ALA A 162 -1.67 26.99 -11.84
CA ALA A 162 -2.19 27.97 -12.80
C ALA A 162 -1.79 29.43 -12.47
N MET A 163 -1.60 29.75 -11.18
CA MET A 163 -1.19 31.07 -10.71
C MET A 163 0.34 31.24 -10.60
N SER A 164 1.14 30.25 -11.01
CA SER A 164 2.60 30.40 -11.01
C SER A 164 3.04 31.50 -11.98
N GLU A 165 3.92 32.37 -11.52
CA GLU A 165 4.57 33.40 -12.35
C GLU A 165 5.77 32.83 -13.13
N ASN A 166 6.22 31.61 -12.81
CA ASN A 166 7.41 30.97 -13.38
C ASN A 166 7.07 29.70 -14.16
N LYS A 167 5.97 29.66 -14.91
CA LYS A 167 5.48 28.47 -15.60
C LYS A 167 6.48 27.87 -16.59
N GLU A 168 7.15 28.75 -17.37
CA GLU A 168 8.15 28.31 -18.34
C GLU A 168 9.36 27.67 -17.68
N ALA A 169 9.84 28.26 -16.57
CA ALA A 169 10.95 27.68 -15.80
C ALA A 169 10.56 26.36 -15.13
N ALA A 170 9.34 26.26 -14.58
CA ALA A 170 8.83 25.02 -14.00
C ALA A 170 8.69 23.93 -15.07
N PHE A 171 8.19 24.27 -16.26
CA PHE A 171 8.11 23.34 -17.37
C PHE A 171 9.51 22.87 -17.82
N ALA A 172 10.47 23.80 -17.93
CA ALA A 172 11.84 23.44 -18.31
C ALA A 172 12.51 22.48 -17.31
N VAL A 173 12.21 22.61 -16.01
CA VAL A 173 12.68 21.63 -14.98
C VAL A 173 12.03 20.27 -15.19
N LEU A 174 10.73 20.20 -15.43
CA LEU A 174 10.04 18.92 -15.67
C LEU A 174 10.53 18.26 -16.97
N ASP A 175 10.71 19.03 -18.01
CA ASP A 175 11.24 18.58 -19.31
C ASP A 175 12.68 18.05 -19.16
N PHE A 176 13.53 18.76 -18.41
CA PHE A 176 14.88 18.28 -18.09
C PHE A 176 14.84 16.97 -17.29
N LEU A 177 14.03 16.88 -16.24
CA LEU A 177 13.92 15.65 -15.43
C LEU A 177 13.37 14.46 -16.24
N ALA A 178 12.56 14.71 -17.25
CA ALA A 178 12.11 13.69 -18.19
C ALA A 178 13.17 13.28 -19.22
N SER A 179 14.24 14.07 -19.38
CA SER A 179 15.34 13.74 -20.30
C SER A 179 16.23 12.61 -19.79
N PRO A 180 17.02 11.92 -20.65
CA PRO A 180 17.98 10.91 -20.20
C PRO A 180 18.98 11.42 -19.16
N GLU A 181 19.42 12.67 -19.30
CA GLU A 181 20.34 13.29 -18.34
C GLU A 181 19.65 13.54 -17.00
N GLY A 182 18.42 14.04 -16.99
CA GLY A 182 17.63 14.23 -15.79
C GLY A 182 17.30 12.91 -15.10
N GLN A 183 16.93 11.88 -15.87
CA GLN A 183 16.72 10.52 -15.34
C GLN A 183 17.99 9.93 -14.74
N PHE A 184 19.15 10.17 -15.37
CA PHE A 184 20.43 9.75 -14.81
C PHE A 184 20.68 10.37 -13.44
N ILE A 185 20.50 11.69 -13.31
CA ILE A 185 20.70 12.40 -12.04
C ILE A 185 19.69 11.94 -10.98
N ASP A 186 18.41 11.82 -11.35
CA ASP A 186 17.36 11.42 -10.41
C ASP A 186 17.55 9.97 -9.91
N ARG A 187 18.07 9.08 -10.76
CA ARG A 187 18.24 7.66 -10.43
C ARG A 187 19.61 7.32 -9.85
N MET A 188 20.67 7.92 -10.37
CA MET A 188 22.04 7.63 -9.93
C MET A 188 22.49 8.53 -8.77
N GLY A 189 21.82 9.65 -8.54
CA GLY A 189 22.21 10.60 -7.52
C GLY A 189 23.48 11.38 -7.90
N VAL A 190 24.34 11.65 -6.91
CA VAL A 190 25.52 12.51 -7.03
C VAL A 190 26.79 11.67 -7.08
N GLU A 191 27.65 11.94 -8.08
CA GLU A 191 28.96 11.28 -8.21
C GLU A 191 29.85 11.61 -7.00
N GLY A 192 30.55 10.59 -6.48
CA GLY A 192 31.37 10.68 -5.29
C GLY A 192 30.62 10.52 -3.97
N GLU A 193 29.28 10.56 -4.00
CA GLU A 193 28.41 10.34 -2.83
C GLU A 193 27.59 9.05 -2.99
N HIS A 194 26.86 8.92 -4.09
CA HIS A 194 25.98 7.77 -4.37
C HIS A 194 26.61 6.76 -5.33
N TYR A 195 27.51 7.19 -6.19
CA TYR A 195 28.27 6.34 -7.08
C TYR A 195 29.65 6.94 -7.40
N THR A 196 30.57 6.08 -7.88
CA THR A 196 31.79 6.51 -8.54
C THR A 196 31.79 6.05 -10.01
N ARG A 197 32.49 6.80 -10.84
CA ARG A 197 32.62 6.49 -12.27
C ARG A 197 34.08 6.35 -12.66
N ASN A 198 34.40 5.24 -13.37
CA ASN A 198 35.71 5.03 -13.97
C ASN A 198 35.52 4.67 -15.46
N GLY A 199 35.61 5.67 -16.33
CA GLY A 199 35.27 5.53 -17.74
C GLY A 199 33.77 5.20 -17.91
N ASP A 200 33.47 4.03 -18.47
CA ASP A 200 32.10 3.55 -18.67
C ASP A 200 31.62 2.61 -17.54
N THR A 201 32.44 2.40 -16.52
CA THR A 201 32.11 1.56 -15.38
C THR A 201 31.61 2.41 -14.22
N PHE A 202 30.51 1.96 -13.59
CA PHE A 202 29.94 2.59 -12.43
C PHE A 202 30.01 1.63 -11.23
N GLU A 203 30.31 2.18 -10.07
CA GLU A 203 30.27 1.47 -8.80
C GLU A 203 29.33 2.22 -7.86
N VAL A 204 28.30 1.53 -7.35
CA VAL A 204 27.32 2.07 -6.41
C VAL A 204 27.95 2.14 -5.02
N LEU A 205 27.79 3.27 -4.35
CA LEU A 205 28.27 3.49 -3.00
C LEU A 205 27.16 3.25 -1.96
N PRO A 206 27.51 2.97 -0.69
CA PRO A 206 26.52 2.69 0.35
C PRO A 206 25.44 3.77 0.54
N ALA A 207 25.77 5.04 0.31
CA ALA A 207 24.82 6.15 0.41
C ALA A 207 23.66 6.05 -0.60
N MET A 208 23.80 5.25 -1.66
CA MET A 208 22.70 4.96 -2.61
C MET A 208 21.50 4.32 -1.93
N GLY A 209 21.67 3.50 -0.91
CA GLY A 209 20.58 2.89 -0.16
C GLY A 209 19.64 3.90 0.52
N GLY A 210 20.12 5.13 0.77
CA GLY A 210 19.29 6.23 1.27
C GLY A 210 18.80 7.20 0.19
N TRP A 211 19.20 7.01 -1.06
CA TRP A 211 18.79 7.87 -2.16
C TRP A 211 17.41 7.51 -2.66
N TYR A 212 16.52 8.50 -2.67
CA TYR A 212 15.14 8.32 -3.12
C TYR A 212 14.91 9.13 -4.41
N PRO A 213 14.68 8.48 -5.56
CA PRO A 213 14.31 9.15 -6.78
C PRO A 213 13.04 9.98 -6.59
N ARG A 214 13.02 11.19 -7.12
CA ARG A 214 11.89 12.12 -6.97
C ARG A 214 11.00 12.19 -8.20
N PHE A 215 11.50 11.75 -9.35
CA PHE A 215 10.78 11.82 -10.61
C PHE A 215 10.39 10.40 -11.08
N TRP A 216 9.15 10.02 -10.85
CA TRP A 216 8.64 8.66 -11.02
C TRP A 216 8.34 8.22 -12.44
N THR A 217 8.56 9.04 -13.46
CA THR A 217 8.25 8.74 -14.85
C THR A 217 9.34 7.95 -15.56
N ALA A 218 9.98 6.99 -14.87
CA ALA A 218 10.95 6.14 -15.53
C ALA A 218 10.25 5.25 -16.56
N ASN A 219 10.49 5.53 -17.83
CA ASN A 219 10.18 4.62 -18.91
C ASN A 219 11.42 3.79 -19.21
N PRO A 220 11.44 2.48 -18.95
CA PRO A 220 12.60 1.63 -19.20
C PRO A 220 13.01 1.57 -20.68
N ASP A 221 12.06 1.78 -21.61
CA ASP A 221 12.33 1.89 -23.03
C ASP A 221 13.09 3.17 -23.41
N TYR A 222 12.98 4.18 -22.54
CA TYR A 222 13.60 5.47 -22.76
C TYR A 222 14.95 5.60 -22.08
N TRP A 223 15.09 5.09 -20.85
CA TRP A 223 16.32 5.11 -20.08
C TRP A 223 16.36 3.98 -19.05
N THR A 224 17.52 3.35 -18.95
CA THR A 224 17.79 2.29 -17.96
C THR A 224 19.05 2.63 -17.18
N PRO A 225 19.11 2.39 -15.86
CA PRO A 225 20.34 2.57 -15.10
C PRO A 225 21.49 1.74 -15.67
N PRO A 226 22.73 2.30 -15.71
CA PRO A 226 23.90 1.60 -16.25
C PRO A 226 24.35 0.42 -15.37
N VAL A 227 23.89 0.36 -14.12
CA VAL A 227 24.16 -0.70 -13.15
C VAL A 227 22.89 -0.98 -12.33
N PRO A 228 22.73 -2.16 -11.75
CA PRO A 228 21.66 -2.40 -10.77
C PRO A 228 21.75 -1.41 -9.63
N LEU A 229 20.63 -0.76 -9.28
CA LEU A 229 20.54 0.21 -8.20
C LEU A 229 19.80 -0.34 -6.98
N LEU A 230 19.15 -1.48 -7.14
CA LEU A 230 18.33 -2.12 -6.12
C LEU A 230 18.94 -3.47 -5.74
N SER A 231 18.82 -3.83 -4.48
CA SER A 231 19.10 -5.17 -4.01
C SER A 231 18.10 -6.19 -4.56
N ASP A 232 18.41 -7.48 -4.44
CA ASP A 232 17.55 -8.55 -4.95
C ASP A 232 16.13 -8.49 -4.36
N VAL A 233 16.00 -8.19 -3.07
CA VAL A 233 14.69 -8.05 -2.41
C VAL A 233 13.91 -6.86 -2.94
N ALA A 234 14.56 -5.73 -3.17
CA ALA A 234 13.91 -4.54 -3.72
C ALA A 234 13.53 -4.72 -5.21
N GLN A 235 14.38 -5.38 -5.98
CA GLN A 235 14.06 -5.76 -7.35
C GLN A 235 12.91 -6.79 -7.40
N GLY A 236 12.97 -7.82 -6.56
CA GLY A 236 11.91 -8.83 -6.43
C GLY A 236 10.56 -8.23 -6.05
N SER A 237 10.54 -7.15 -5.25
CA SER A 237 9.28 -6.47 -4.91
C SER A 237 8.61 -5.79 -6.11
N LEU A 238 9.39 -5.32 -7.10
CA LEU A 238 8.84 -4.80 -8.36
C LEU A 238 8.24 -5.92 -9.22
N GLU A 239 8.90 -7.06 -9.25
CA GLU A 239 8.44 -8.25 -9.97
C GLU A 239 7.15 -8.79 -9.33
N GLN A 240 7.13 -8.92 -8.00
CA GLN A 240 5.95 -9.29 -7.23
C GLN A 240 4.77 -8.33 -7.47
N GLY A 241 5.02 -7.03 -7.41
CA GLY A 241 3.99 -6.03 -7.68
C GLY A 241 3.44 -6.10 -9.11
N ALA A 242 4.23 -6.52 -10.08
CA ALA A 242 3.77 -6.73 -11.46
C ALA A 242 3.00 -8.05 -11.63
N GLU A 243 3.41 -9.10 -10.92
CA GLU A 243 2.78 -10.42 -10.97
C GLU A 243 1.36 -10.40 -10.40
N TYR A 244 1.18 -9.74 -9.25
CA TYR A 244 -0.11 -9.70 -8.54
C TYR A 244 -0.97 -8.47 -8.88
N PHE A 245 -0.66 -7.78 -9.98
CA PHE A 245 -1.41 -6.61 -10.40
C PHE A 245 -2.74 -6.98 -11.06
N VAL A 246 -3.85 -6.44 -10.52
CA VAL A 246 -5.17 -6.43 -11.17
C VAL A 246 -5.65 -4.98 -11.29
N ALA A 247 -6.09 -4.61 -12.49
CA ALA A 247 -6.67 -3.29 -12.71
C ALA A 247 -8.05 -3.21 -12.03
N ASP A 248 -8.27 -2.16 -11.23
CA ASP A 248 -9.56 -1.87 -10.64
C ASP A 248 -10.55 -1.33 -11.70
N ASN A 249 -11.82 -1.51 -11.45
CA ASN A 249 -12.92 -0.96 -12.25
C ASN A 249 -13.45 0.38 -11.74
N ALA A 250 -12.68 1.06 -10.87
CA ALA A 250 -12.97 2.42 -10.45
C ALA A 250 -12.94 3.40 -11.63
N PHE A 251 -13.75 4.44 -11.53
CA PHE A 251 -13.89 5.49 -12.54
C PHE A 251 -13.85 6.88 -11.89
N VAL A 252 -13.67 7.92 -12.71
CA VAL A 252 -13.64 9.30 -12.23
C VAL A 252 -15.06 9.78 -11.97
N TRP A 253 -15.27 10.29 -10.75
CA TRP A 253 -16.56 10.82 -10.34
C TRP A 253 -16.92 12.13 -11.00
N PRO A 254 -18.18 12.34 -11.45
CA PRO A 254 -18.67 13.65 -11.81
C PRO A 254 -18.62 14.62 -10.63
N ALA A 255 -18.35 15.89 -10.91
CA ALA A 255 -18.16 16.91 -9.87
C ALA A 255 -19.40 17.13 -8.98
N ASP A 256 -20.58 16.91 -9.50
CA ASP A 256 -21.85 17.01 -8.77
C ASP A 256 -22.09 15.87 -7.79
N LEU A 257 -21.43 14.73 -7.96
CA LEU A 257 -21.47 13.60 -7.03
C LEU A 257 -20.39 13.68 -5.92
N ALA A 258 -19.41 14.57 -6.04
CA ALA A 258 -18.34 14.67 -5.05
C ALA A 258 -18.82 14.77 -3.60
N PRO A 259 -19.86 15.56 -3.24
CA PRO A 259 -20.36 15.59 -1.86
C PRO A 259 -20.93 14.26 -1.38
N SER A 260 -21.55 13.47 -2.25
CA SER A 260 -22.08 12.13 -1.91
C SER A 260 -20.95 11.13 -1.72
N VAL A 261 -19.93 11.19 -2.57
CA VAL A 261 -18.72 10.35 -2.48
C VAL A 261 -18.00 10.65 -1.16
N ASP A 262 -17.74 11.93 -0.85
CA ASP A 262 -17.07 12.33 0.39
C ASP A 262 -17.84 11.87 1.64
N ALA A 263 -19.17 12.01 1.64
CA ALA A 263 -20.00 11.62 2.77
C ALA A 263 -20.03 10.08 2.96
N ALA A 264 -20.16 9.31 1.88
CA ALA A 264 -20.10 7.86 1.93
C ALA A 264 -18.72 7.35 2.36
N GLU A 265 -17.64 7.98 1.88
CA GLU A 265 -16.27 7.69 2.29
C GLU A 265 -16.06 7.92 3.79
N GLN A 266 -16.47 9.07 4.30
CA GLN A 266 -16.35 9.40 5.72
C GLN A 266 -17.16 8.44 6.59
N TYR A 267 -18.35 8.06 6.15
CA TYR A 267 -19.19 7.09 6.85
C TYR A 267 -18.51 5.71 6.89
N TYR A 268 -17.96 5.25 5.76
CA TYR A 268 -17.22 4.00 5.69
C TYR A 268 -16.02 4.01 6.63
N ARG A 269 -15.12 4.99 6.54
CA ARG A 269 -13.92 5.08 7.37
C ARG A 269 -14.23 5.01 8.86
N THR A 270 -15.27 5.72 9.30
CA THR A 270 -15.71 5.71 10.71
C THR A 270 -16.27 4.35 11.12
N SER A 271 -17.04 3.72 10.24
CA SER A 271 -17.70 2.44 10.51
C SER A 271 -16.72 1.27 10.54
N VAL A 272 -15.74 1.25 9.62
CA VAL A 272 -14.68 0.24 9.58
C VAL A 272 -13.92 0.20 10.90
N PHE A 273 -13.54 1.36 11.43
CA PHE A 273 -12.90 1.41 12.75
C PHE A 273 -13.75 0.75 13.83
N ARG A 274 -15.05 1.02 13.86
CA ARG A 274 -15.96 0.44 14.86
C ARG A 274 -16.10 -1.06 14.74
N PHE A 275 -16.12 -1.58 13.50
CA PHE A 275 -16.14 -3.03 13.30
C PHE A 275 -14.81 -3.66 13.73
N VAL A 276 -13.70 -3.16 13.25
CA VAL A 276 -12.38 -3.73 13.56
C VAL A 276 -12.07 -3.67 15.06
N SER A 277 -12.39 -2.57 15.74
CA SER A 277 -12.20 -2.43 17.19
C SER A 277 -13.19 -3.23 18.04
N GLY A 278 -14.22 -3.81 17.44
CA GLY A 278 -15.29 -4.52 18.15
C GLY A 278 -16.28 -3.62 18.85
N GLU A 279 -16.26 -2.30 18.61
CA GLU A 279 -17.32 -1.39 19.08
C GLU A 279 -18.67 -1.75 18.45
N TRP A 280 -18.64 -2.17 17.18
CA TRP A 280 -19.77 -2.74 16.48
C TRP A 280 -19.58 -4.24 16.26
N SER A 281 -20.62 -5.03 16.57
CA SER A 281 -20.65 -6.45 16.18
C SER A 281 -21.07 -6.58 14.71
N MET A 282 -20.73 -7.71 14.08
CA MET A 282 -21.16 -8.02 12.71
C MET A 282 -22.70 -8.11 12.55
N ASP A 283 -23.46 -8.26 13.64
CA ASP A 283 -24.92 -8.18 13.62
C ASP A 283 -25.45 -6.79 13.22
N GLN A 284 -24.60 -5.76 13.27
CA GLN A 284 -24.94 -4.39 12.87
C GLN A 284 -24.63 -4.13 11.38
N TRP A 285 -24.24 -5.17 10.62
CA TRP A 285 -23.91 -5.04 9.22
C TRP A 285 -25.01 -4.42 8.37
N ASP A 286 -26.25 -4.93 8.49
CA ASP A 286 -27.38 -4.40 7.73
C ASP A 286 -27.63 -2.91 8.03
N GLN A 287 -27.52 -2.53 9.31
CA GLN A 287 -27.63 -1.12 9.72
C GLN A 287 -26.52 -0.26 9.10
N TYR A 288 -25.31 -0.80 9.03
CA TYR A 288 -24.19 -0.13 8.37
C TYR A 288 -24.46 0.06 6.88
N VAL A 289 -24.90 -0.98 6.18
CA VAL A 289 -25.23 -0.94 4.75
C VAL A 289 -26.29 0.12 4.45
N ASP A 290 -27.39 0.13 5.21
CA ASP A 290 -28.44 1.15 5.11
C ASP A 290 -27.89 2.56 5.33
N GLY A 291 -27.03 2.74 6.32
CA GLY A 291 -26.37 4.01 6.63
C GLY A 291 -25.44 4.47 5.52
N TRP A 292 -24.67 3.57 4.91
CA TRP A 292 -23.78 3.88 3.81
C TRP A 292 -24.55 4.34 2.56
N TYR A 293 -25.63 3.63 2.21
CA TYR A 293 -26.52 4.06 1.11
C TYR A 293 -27.12 5.43 1.39
N ALA A 294 -27.58 5.68 2.61
CA ALA A 294 -28.16 6.97 3.01
C ALA A 294 -27.13 8.11 3.04
N ALA A 295 -25.87 7.81 3.34
CA ALA A 295 -24.78 8.80 3.37
C ALA A 295 -24.36 9.30 1.97
N GLY A 296 -24.73 8.59 0.90
CA GLY A 296 -24.37 8.97 -0.47
C GLY A 296 -24.15 7.77 -1.39
N GLY A 297 -24.02 6.59 -0.80
CA GLY A 297 -23.77 5.34 -1.52
C GLY A 297 -24.85 4.99 -2.57
N GLN A 298 -26.11 5.41 -2.34
CA GLN A 298 -27.16 5.21 -3.33
C GLN A 298 -26.86 5.99 -4.62
N ALA A 299 -26.50 7.26 -4.51
CA ALA A 299 -26.18 8.08 -5.68
C ALA A 299 -24.92 7.57 -6.42
N MET A 300 -23.95 7.05 -5.65
CA MET A 300 -22.76 6.40 -6.21
C MET A 300 -23.13 5.14 -7.01
N THR A 301 -23.97 4.28 -6.44
CA THR A 301 -24.41 3.02 -7.06
C THR A 301 -25.26 3.26 -8.31
N ASP A 302 -26.18 4.22 -8.25
CA ASP A 302 -27.00 4.59 -9.40
C ASP A 302 -26.15 5.09 -10.57
N HIS A 303 -25.11 5.88 -10.27
CA HIS A 303 -24.17 6.34 -11.30
C HIS A 303 -23.31 5.19 -11.85
N ALA A 304 -22.77 4.34 -11.00
CA ALA A 304 -21.96 3.20 -11.41
C ALA A 304 -22.69 2.31 -12.41
N ARG A 305 -23.98 2.04 -12.19
CA ARG A 305 -24.86 1.26 -13.09
C ARG A 305 -25.07 1.92 -14.46
N THR A 306 -24.72 3.20 -14.61
CA THR A 306 -24.80 3.88 -15.92
C THR A 306 -23.49 3.85 -16.70
N VAL A 307 -22.35 3.63 -16.03
CA VAL A 307 -21.01 3.74 -16.62
C VAL A 307 -20.26 2.42 -16.69
N LEU A 308 -20.58 1.49 -15.82
CA LEU A 308 -20.04 0.13 -15.86
C LEU A 308 -20.84 -0.72 -16.88
N PRO A 309 -20.19 -1.68 -17.56
CA PRO A 309 -20.78 -2.47 -18.61
C PRO A 309 -21.93 -3.38 -18.14
#